data_8558e2396ccacc553ae2b9993bf7a40a
#
_entry.id   8558e2396ccacc553ae2b9993bf7a40a
#
_cell.length_a   1.000
_cell.length_b   1.000
_cell.length_c   1.000
_cell.angle_alpha   90.00
_cell.angle_beta   90.00
_cell.angle_gamma   90.00
#
_symmetry.space_group_name_H-M   'P 1'
#
loop_
_entity.id
_entity.type
_entity.pdbx_description
1 polymer ?
#
loop_
_entity_poly.entity_id
_entity_poly.type
_entity_poly.pdbx_seq_one_letter_code
_entity_poly.pdbx_strand_id
1 'polypeptide(L)'
;MKRHVITRIFSLFAFIALVSCNNSGNTGVSKNVTGRAGELVIVVSEEAWNGSPGKLLRETLAQEHLALPQDEPLFDLVNVQHEGFKSIFKTTRNIIQTRISANVDSSGVTFMDNVWASPQATVIIQAKNEDEFEKQFNENKDRIMSYFLKAEKERLTQNYEKYYERGIYNVLNENFGVTLKVAPGFQIAEEKKDFIWLRYETPEISQGIALYTFPYVSDSAFMVDYQLKVRDSILRAHVSGPTTGSFMTTERRIEQINNFREHNGNYAAEMRGLWRVVNDFMGGPYVSLAVLDAANQRVIVAYGYVYAPSKDKRNLLRQVEAMIYTLKLNNQKENDKLNQQQIGVDIVPEAV
;
A
#
# COMPACT_ATOMS: atom_id res chain seq x y z
N MET A 1 -63.72 -8.56 41.22
CA MET A 1 -62.96 -7.53 40.50
C MET A 1 -61.47 -7.78 40.31
N LYS A 2 -60.85 -8.82 40.87
CA LYS A 2 -59.39 -9.08 40.73
C LYS A 2 -58.97 -10.02 39.57
N ARG A 3 -59.89 -10.78 38.99
CA ARG A 3 -59.56 -11.75 37.91
C ARG A 3 -59.46 -11.18 36.51
N HIS A 4 -60.16 -10.10 36.25
CA HIS A 4 -60.16 -9.48 34.89
C HIS A 4 -58.95 -8.53 34.62
N VAL A 5 -58.26 -8.06 35.67
CA VAL A 5 -57.08 -7.19 35.56
C VAL A 5 -55.86 -8.01 35.17
N ILE A 6 -55.70 -9.21 35.70
CA ILE A 6 -54.55 -10.12 35.39
C ILE A 6 -54.60 -10.58 33.93
N THR A 7 -55.77 -10.87 33.38
CA THR A 7 -55.94 -11.32 32.01
C THR A 7 -55.63 -10.21 31.00
N ARG A 8 -55.93 -8.94 31.34
CA ARG A 8 -55.61 -7.79 30.48
C ARG A 8 -54.13 -7.43 30.47
N ILE A 9 -53.43 -7.63 31.57
CA ILE A 9 -51.96 -7.40 31.66
C ILE A 9 -51.20 -8.47 30.89
N PHE A 10 -51.65 -9.72 30.87
CA PHE A 10 -51.04 -10.81 30.11
C PHE A 10 -51.27 -10.65 28.59
N SER A 11 -52.40 -10.11 28.14
CA SER A 11 -52.68 -9.81 26.73
C SER A 11 -51.83 -8.63 26.21
N LEU A 12 -51.50 -7.65 27.07
CA LEU A 12 -50.67 -6.52 26.66
C LEU A 12 -49.19 -6.89 26.53
N PHE A 13 -48.72 -7.85 27.34
CA PHE A 13 -47.34 -8.34 27.26
C PHE A 13 -47.10 -9.28 26.05
N ALA A 14 -48.13 -10.00 25.61
CA ALA A 14 -48.06 -10.86 24.43
C ALA A 14 -48.01 -10.07 23.11
N PHE A 15 -48.48 -8.80 23.08
CA PHE A 15 -48.47 -7.97 21.89
C PHE A 15 -47.14 -7.23 21.70
N ILE A 16 -46.35 -7.03 22.75
CA ILE A 16 -45.03 -6.39 22.71
C ILE A 16 -43.94 -7.34 22.17
N ALA A 17 -44.15 -8.67 22.27
CA ALA A 17 -43.20 -9.67 21.82
C ALA A 17 -43.20 -9.90 20.29
N LEU A 18 -44.14 -9.31 19.51
CA LEU A 18 -44.25 -9.49 18.05
C LEU A 18 -43.66 -8.36 17.22
N VAL A 19 -43.13 -7.30 17.85
CA VAL A 19 -42.51 -6.18 17.11
C VAL A 19 -40.97 -6.26 17.11
N SER A 20 -40.36 -7.27 17.73
CA SER A 20 -38.91 -7.40 17.88
C SER A 20 -38.26 -8.37 16.87
N CYS A 21 -38.76 -8.48 15.66
CA CYS A 21 -38.07 -9.25 14.63
C CYS A 21 -38.36 -8.67 13.25
N ASN A 22 -37.87 -7.47 12.97
CA ASN A 22 -37.69 -7.04 11.59
C ASN A 22 -36.65 -5.90 11.48
N ASN A 23 -35.47 -6.15 12.04
CA ASN A 23 -34.28 -5.40 11.66
C ASN A 23 -33.20 -6.42 11.26
N SER A 24 -33.51 -7.20 10.22
CA SER A 24 -32.50 -7.93 9.47
C SER A 24 -31.68 -6.90 8.66
N GLY A 25 -31.02 -6.01 9.37
CA GLY A 25 -29.82 -5.39 8.87
C GLY A 25 -28.87 -6.54 8.57
N ASN A 26 -28.65 -6.78 7.29
CA ASN A 26 -27.71 -7.77 6.80
C ASN A 26 -26.30 -7.41 7.27
N THR A 27 -25.99 -7.61 8.54
CA THR A 27 -24.62 -7.62 9.06
C THR A 27 -23.97 -8.94 8.64
N GLY A 28 -24.04 -9.24 7.37
CA GLY A 28 -23.24 -10.28 6.77
C GLY A 28 -21.79 -9.91 7.05
N VAL A 29 -21.13 -10.70 7.90
CA VAL A 29 -19.68 -10.59 8.09
C VAL A 29 -19.04 -10.60 6.73
N SER A 30 -18.48 -9.47 6.30
CA SER A 30 -17.81 -9.37 5.02
C SER A 30 -16.69 -10.41 5.00
N LYS A 31 -16.67 -11.25 3.97
CA LYS A 31 -15.61 -12.27 3.84
C LYS A 31 -14.27 -11.55 3.69
N ASN A 32 -13.24 -12.08 4.31
CA ASN A 32 -11.89 -11.59 4.08
C ASN A 32 -11.44 -11.92 2.65
N VAL A 33 -10.63 -11.05 2.06
CA VAL A 33 -10.00 -11.32 0.77
C VAL A 33 -9.04 -12.50 0.84
N THR A 34 -8.94 -13.22 -0.26
CA THR A 34 -8.01 -14.32 -0.50
C THR A 34 -7.03 -13.98 -1.63
N GLY A 35 -6.15 -14.90 -1.99
CA GLY A 35 -5.14 -14.72 -3.02
C GLY A 35 -3.82 -14.18 -2.50
N ARG A 36 -2.77 -14.31 -3.29
CA ARG A 36 -1.41 -13.87 -2.96
C ARG A 36 -1.27 -12.36 -3.14
N ALA A 37 -0.30 -11.77 -2.46
CA ALA A 37 0.06 -10.37 -2.69
C ALA A 37 0.50 -10.17 -4.15
N GLY A 38 -0.09 -9.19 -4.83
CA GLY A 38 0.18 -8.93 -6.24
C GLY A 38 -0.56 -9.85 -7.23
N GLU A 39 -1.40 -10.76 -6.77
CA GLU A 39 -2.27 -11.56 -7.65
C GLU A 39 -3.45 -10.73 -8.15
N LEU A 40 -3.76 -10.85 -9.44
CA LEU A 40 -4.86 -10.18 -10.10
C LEU A 40 -5.64 -11.19 -10.96
N VAL A 41 -6.88 -11.47 -10.58
CA VAL A 41 -7.79 -12.32 -11.34
C VAL A 41 -8.39 -11.51 -12.49
N ILE A 42 -8.31 -12.05 -13.70
CA ILE A 42 -8.90 -11.47 -14.91
C ILE A 42 -9.98 -12.41 -15.43
N VAL A 43 -11.22 -11.98 -15.32
CA VAL A 43 -12.39 -12.70 -15.82
C VAL A 43 -12.65 -12.27 -17.27
N VAL A 44 -12.35 -13.16 -18.21
CA VAL A 44 -12.39 -12.88 -19.64
C VAL A 44 -12.68 -14.17 -20.43
N SER A 45 -13.35 -14.09 -21.59
CA SER A 45 -13.54 -15.27 -22.46
C SER A 45 -12.20 -15.78 -23.02
N GLU A 46 -12.13 -17.04 -23.36
CA GLU A 46 -10.92 -17.65 -23.93
C GLU A 46 -10.51 -16.96 -25.24
N GLU A 47 -11.49 -16.64 -26.08
CA GLU A 47 -11.27 -15.93 -27.35
C GLU A 47 -10.62 -14.57 -27.12
N ALA A 48 -11.21 -13.73 -26.27
CA ALA A 48 -10.66 -12.41 -25.95
C ALA A 48 -9.32 -12.48 -25.21
N TRP A 49 -9.10 -13.51 -24.37
CA TRP A 49 -7.79 -13.71 -23.70
C TRP A 49 -6.67 -14.04 -24.69
N ASN A 50 -6.96 -14.84 -25.71
CA ASN A 50 -6.02 -15.20 -26.77
C ASN A 50 -5.91 -14.13 -27.86
N GLY A 51 -6.89 -13.22 -27.94
CA GLY A 51 -6.95 -12.10 -28.86
C GLY A 51 -6.24 -10.84 -28.38
N SER A 52 -6.56 -9.74 -29.05
CA SER A 52 -6.01 -8.40 -28.76
C SER A 52 -6.32 -7.90 -27.36
N PRO A 53 -7.54 -8.05 -26.80
CA PRO A 53 -7.83 -7.64 -25.43
C PRO A 53 -6.92 -8.28 -24.38
N GLY A 54 -6.71 -9.60 -24.48
CA GLY A 54 -5.85 -10.33 -23.54
C GLY A 54 -4.38 -9.98 -23.66
N LYS A 55 -3.90 -9.71 -24.89
CA LYS A 55 -2.54 -9.21 -25.13
C LYS A 55 -2.35 -7.86 -24.42
N LEU A 56 -3.27 -6.92 -24.62
CA LEU A 56 -3.23 -5.59 -24.02
C LEU A 56 -3.26 -5.64 -22.48
N LEU A 57 -4.10 -6.49 -21.90
CA LEU A 57 -4.14 -6.73 -20.46
C LEU A 57 -2.81 -7.25 -19.93
N ARG A 58 -2.19 -8.23 -20.59
CA ARG A 58 -0.90 -8.80 -20.17
C ARG A 58 0.23 -7.78 -20.29
N GLU A 59 0.37 -7.10 -21.42
CA GLU A 59 1.42 -6.11 -21.64
C GLU A 59 1.36 -4.95 -20.64
N THR A 60 0.16 -4.58 -20.20
CA THR A 60 -0.01 -3.48 -19.23
C THR A 60 0.13 -3.94 -17.78
N LEU A 61 -0.57 -5.00 -17.40
CA LEU A 61 -0.72 -5.37 -15.99
C LEU A 61 0.41 -6.30 -15.51
N ALA A 62 1.02 -7.08 -16.40
CA ALA A 62 2.19 -7.88 -16.11
C ALA A 62 3.49 -7.26 -16.64
N GLN A 63 3.51 -5.95 -16.93
CA GLN A 63 4.76 -5.25 -17.23
C GLN A 63 5.75 -5.40 -16.07
N GLU A 64 7.02 -5.25 -16.35
CA GLU A 64 8.07 -5.36 -15.34
C GLU A 64 7.90 -4.33 -14.22
N HIS A 65 8.10 -4.78 -12.99
CA HIS A 65 8.16 -3.90 -11.85
C HIS A 65 9.49 -3.13 -11.86
N LEU A 66 9.41 -1.81 -11.86
CA LEU A 66 10.58 -0.94 -11.96
C LEU A 66 11.54 -1.10 -10.77
N ALA A 67 12.84 -0.95 -11.04
CA ALA A 67 13.91 -0.96 -10.05
C ALA A 67 14.01 -2.27 -9.23
N LEU A 68 13.80 -3.41 -9.88
CA LEU A 68 14.17 -4.73 -9.37
C LEU A 68 15.41 -5.24 -10.09
N PRO A 69 16.27 -6.05 -9.43
CA PRO A 69 17.47 -6.63 -10.05
C PRO A 69 17.19 -7.80 -11.00
N GLN A 70 15.94 -8.26 -11.04
CA GLN A 70 15.43 -9.34 -11.89
C GLN A 70 14.04 -8.98 -12.38
N ASP A 71 13.65 -9.54 -13.53
CA ASP A 71 12.35 -9.30 -14.12
C ASP A 71 11.25 -9.96 -13.27
N GLU A 72 10.43 -9.15 -12.64
CA GLU A 72 9.23 -9.59 -11.92
C GLU A 72 8.03 -8.78 -12.43
N PRO A 73 6.91 -9.45 -12.76
CA PRO A 73 5.74 -8.74 -13.26
C PRO A 73 5.13 -7.84 -12.20
N LEU A 74 4.52 -6.74 -12.63
CA LEU A 74 3.82 -5.83 -11.73
C LEU A 74 2.69 -6.54 -10.97
N PHE A 75 1.92 -7.41 -11.66
CA PHE A 75 0.92 -8.31 -11.08
C PHE A 75 1.06 -9.72 -11.65
N ASP A 76 0.77 -10.72 -10.82
CA ASP A 76 0.62 -12.12 -11.23
C ASP A 76 -0.80 -12.32 -11.74
N LEU A 77 -0.95 -12.48 -13.06
CA LEU A 77 -2.26 -12.58 -13.69
C LEU A 77 -2.81 -13.99 -13.64
N VAL A 78 -4.05 -14.14 -13.16
CA VAL A 78 -4.80 -15.39 -13.18
C VAL A 78 -5.99 -15.25 -14.10
N ASN A 79 -5.93 -15.88 -15.28
CA ASN A 79 -7.04 -15.89 -16.23
C ASN A 79 -8.13 -16.86 -15.78
N VAL A 80 -9.39 -16.40 -15.76
CA VAL A 80 -10.58 -17.19 -15.43
C VAL A 80 -11.67 -16.90 -16.44
N GLN A 81 -12.24 -17.94 -17.04
CA GLN A 81 -13.41 -17.78 -17.91
C GLN A 81 -14.66 -17.41 -17.10
N HIS A 82 -15.64 -16.77 -17.73
CA HIS A 82 -16.86 -16.29 -17.06
C HIS A 82 -17.60 -17.40 -16.32
N GLU A 83 -17.71 -18.60 -16.91
CA GLU A 83 -18.35 -19.78 -16.34
C GLU A 83 -17.59 -20.33 -15.13
N GLY A 84 -16.26 -20.14 -15.13
CA GLY A 84 -15.35 -20.52 -14.05
C GLY A 84 -15.29 -19.53 -12.90
N PHE A 85 -15.81 -18.31 -13.07
CA PHE A 85 -15.79 -17.27 -12.04
C PHE A 85 -16.78 -17.55 -10.91
N LYS A 86 -16.43 -18.50 -10.05
CA LYS A 86 -17.25 -18.97 -8.92
C LYS A 86 -16.76 -18.38 -7.58
N SER A 87 -17.37 -18.83 -6.50
CA SER A 87 -17.18 -18.28 -5.13
C SER A 87 -15.71 -18.17 -4.69
N ILE A 88 -14.85 -19.10 -5.09
CA ILE A 88 -13.43 -19.08 -4.74
C ILE A 88 -12.68 -17.88 -5.35
N PHE A 89 -13.00 -17.53 -6.58
CA PHE A 89 -12.38 -16.37 -7.26
C PHE A 89 -13.02 -15.04 -6.83
N LYS A 90 -14.31 -15.06 -6.43
CA LYS A 90 -15.00 -13.85 -5.97
C LYS A 90 -14.41 -13.25 -4.71
N THR A 91 -13.69 -14.02 -3.90
CA THR A 91 -13.01 -13.50 -2.70
C THR A 91 -11.58 -13.04 -2.96
N THR A 92 -11.05 -13.15 -4.19
CA THR A 92 -9.71 -12.68 -4.53
C THR A 92 -9.59 -11.17 -4.34
N ARG A 93 -8.44 -10.74 -3.89
CA ARG A 93 -8.14 -9.34 -3.49
C ARG A 93 -8.24 -8.33 -4.61
N ASN A 94 -7.86 -8.71 -5.85
CA ASN A 94 -7.90 -7.85 -7.03
C ASN A 94 -8.58 -8.59 -8.17
N ILE A 95 -9.56 -7.96 -8.81
CA ILE A 95 -10.35 -8.58 -9.89
C ILE A 95 -10.55 -7.56 -11.01
N ILE A 96 -10.28 -7.98 -12.24
CA ILE A 96 -10.82 -7.35 -13.44
C ILE A 96 -11.88 -8.27 -14.01
N GLN A 97 -13.09 -7.76 -14.19
CA GLN A 97 -14.16 -8.46 -14.87
C GLN A 97 -14.45 -7.78 -16.20
N THR A 98 -14.34 -8.53 -17.30
CA THR A 98 -14.63 -8.02 -18.63
C THR A 98 -16.01 -8.47 -19.10
N ARG A 99 -16.67 -7.65 -19.91
CA ARG A 99 -17.87 -8.00 -20.63
C ARG A 99 -17.82 -7.40 -22.04
N ILE A 100 -17.47 -8.22 -23.02
CA ILE A 100 -17.38 -7.82 -24.42
C ILE A 100 -18.57 -8.47 -25.16
N SER A 101 -19.56 -7.68 -25.53
CA SER A 101 -20.78 -8.19 -26.19
C SER A 101 -21.56 -7.05 -26.80
N ALA A 102 -22.13 -7.28 -28.03
CA ALA A 102 -23.00 -6.33 -28.70
C ALA A 102 -24.27 -5.93 -27.88
N ASN A 103 -24.62 -6.75 -26.87
CA ASN A 103 -25.77 -6.48 -25.97
C ASN A 103 -25.42 -5.58 -24.78
N VAL A 104 -24.18 -5.01 -24.70
CA VAL A 104 -23.82 -4.03 -23.71
C VAL A 104 -24.45 -2.67 -24.06
N ASP A 105 -25.15 -2.07 -23.11
CA ASP A 105 -25.84 -0.80 -23.34
C ASP A 105 -24.87 0.34 -23.66
N SER A 106 -23.78 0.43 -22.87
CA SER A 106 -22.72 1.42 -23.04
C SER A 106 -21.35 0.84 -22.69
N SER A 107 -20.33 1.21 -23.45
CA SER A 107 -18.94 0.85 -23.12
C SER A 107 -18.40 1.77 -22.03
N GLY A 108 -17.58 1.21 -21.10
CA GLY A 108 -17.01 1.97 -20.01
C GLY A 108 -16.23 1.14 -18.99
N VAL A 109 -15.57 1.84 -18.07
CA VAL A 109 -14.78 1.26 -16.97
C VAL A 109 -15.36 1.71 -15.63
N THR A 110 -15.66 0.75 -14.75
CA THR A 110 -16.21 1.00 -13.42
C THR A 110 -15.25 0.45 -12.36
N PHE A 111 -14.97 1.26 -11.33
CA PHE A 111 -14.14 0.91 -10.19
C PHE A 111 -15.03 0.67 -8.97
N MET A 112 -14.84 -0.45 -8.28
CA MET A 112 -15.68 -0.85 -7.16
C MET A 112 -14.84 -1.47 -6.05
N ASP A 113 -15.12 -1.07 -4.82
CA ASP A 113 -14.49 -1.63 -3.62
C ASP A 113 -15.43 -2.63 -2.96
N ASN A 114 -14.84 -3.71 -2.39
CA ASN A 114 -15.53 -4.63 -1.48
C ASN A 114 -16.80 -5.29 -2.05
N VAL A 115 -16.78 -5.72 -3.32
CA VAL A 115 -17.95 -6.29 -4.00
C VAL A 115 -18.36 -7.64 -3.38
N TRP A 116 -17.41 -8.52 -3.12
CA TRP A 116 -17.66 -9.87 -2.57
C TRP A 116 -16.87 -10.19 -1.31
N ALA A 117 -15.82 -9.43 -1.05
CA ALA A 117 -14.94 -9.58 0.10
C ALA A 117 -14.35 -8.22 0.49
N SER A 118 -13.72 -8.11 1.67
CA SER A 118 -13.08 -6.87 2.10
C SER A 118 -11.69 -7.16 2.71
N PRO A 119 -10.71 -6.32 2.42
CA PRO A 119 -10.65 -5.18 1.49
C PRO A 119 -10.35 -5.63 0.05
N GLN A 120 -11.29 -5.46 -0.87
CA GLN A 120 -11.21 -5.93 -2.26
C GLN A 120 -11.22 -4.76 -3.24
N ALA A 121 -10.42 -4.85 -4.30
CA ALA A 121 -10.42 -3.95 -5.44
C ALA A 121 -10.96 -4.67 -6.68
N THR A 122 -11.98 -4.11 -7.32
CA THR A 122 -12.61 -4.68 -8.52
C THR A 122 -12.73 -3.62 -9.60
N VAL A 123 -12.37 -3.97 -10.83
CA VAL A 123 -12.62 -3.16 -12.03
C VAL A 123 -13.50 -3.94 -12.97
N ILE A 124 -14.56 -3.31 -13.46
CA ILE A 124 -15.43 -3.87 -14.50
C ILE A 124 -15.20 -3.10 -15.78
N ILE A 125 -14.86 -3.80 -16.86
CA ILE A 125 -14.68 -3.23 -18.19
C ILE A 125 -15.74 -3.84 -19.09
N GLN A 126 -16.65 -3.03 -19.60
CA GLN A 126 -17.66 -3.48 -20.53
C GLN A 126 -17.53 -2.74 -21.87
N ALA A 127 -17.73 -3.46 -22.96
CA ALA A 127 -17.60 -2.94 -24.31
C ALA A 127 -18.51 -3.70 -25.30
N LYS A 128 -18.94 -3.05 -26.36
CA LYS A 128 -19.79 -3.68 -27.40
C LYS A 128 -19.00 -4.64 -28.29
N ASN A 129 -17.72 -4.40 -28.48
CA ASN A 129 -16.78 -5.20 -29.26
C ASN A 129 -15.34 -5.01 -28.75
N GLU A 130 -14.37 -5.69 -29.35
CA GLU A 130 -12.96 -5.63 -28.97
C GLU A 130 -12.33 -4.24 -29.20
N ASP A 131 -12.65 -3.56 -30.30
CA ASP A 131 -12.13 -2.21 -30.59
C ASP A 131 -12.55 -1.21 -29.51
N GLU A 132 -13.80 -1.26 -29.06
CA GLU A 132 -14.29 -0.44 -27.96
C GLU A 132 -13.65 -0.83 -26.64
N PHE A 133 -13.40 -2.13 -26.40
CA PHE A 133 -12.68 -2.59 -25.21
C PHE A 133 -11.26 -2.01 -25.17
N GLU A 134 -10.52 -2.12 -26.27
CA GLU A 134 -9.16 -1.57 -26.36
C GLU A 134 -9.14 -0.06 -26.14
N LYS A 135 -10.10 0.66 -26.71
CA LYS A 135 -10.26 2.10 -26.50
C LYS A 135 -10.48 2.40 -25.02
N GLN A 136 -11.47 1.77 -24.37
CA GLN A 136 -11.80 1.99 -22.98
C GLN A 136 -10.63 1.63 -22.05
N PHE A 137 -9.93 0.53 -22.33
CA PHE A 137 -8.78 0.13 -21.55
C PHE A 137 -7.61 1.11 -21.69
N ASN A 138 -7.25 1.50 -22.92
CA ASN A 138 -6.14 2.43 -23.17
C ASN A 138 -6.38 3.82 -22.55
N GLU A 139 -7.61 4.33 -22.58
CA GLU A 139 -7.98 5.58 -21.95
C GLU A 139 -7.92 5.51 -20.41
N ASN A 140 -8.00 4.33 -19.82
CA ASN A 140 -8.06 4.13 -18.35
C ASN A 140 -6.90 3.31 -17.78
N LYS A 141 -5.95 2.82 -18.57
CA LYS A 141 -4.90 1.88 -18.12
C LYS A 141 -4.10 2.37 -16.91
N ASP A 142 -3.68 3.63 -16.90
CA ASP A 142 -2.90 4.20 -15.81
C ASP A 142 -3.73 4.32 -14.52
N ARG A 143 -5.01 4.64 -14.66
CA ARG A 143 -5.95 4.67 -13.53
C ARG A 143 -6.22 3.27 -12.99
N ILE A 144 -6.35 2.26 -13.86
CA ILE A 144 -6.53 0.85 -13.47
C ILE A 144 -5.30 0.36 -12.71
N MET A 145 -4.10 0.59 -13.24
CA MET A 145 -2.84 0.22 -12.56
C MET A 145 -2.72 0.90 -11.20
N SER A 146 -2.91 2.21 -11.16
CA SER A 146 -2.82 3.00 -9.92
C SER A 146 -3.82 2.54 -8.87
N TYR A 147 -5.04 2.17 -9.29
CA TYR A 147 -6.08 1.67 -8.40
C TYR A 147 -5.67 0.37 -7.70
N PHE A 148 -5.18 -0.63 -8.44
CA PHE A 148 -4.73 -1.88 -7.85
C PHE A 148 -3.45 -1.74 -7.02
N LEU A 149 -2.48 -0.94 -7.48
CA LEU A 149 -1.26 -0.66 -6.71
C LEU A 149 -1.57 0.05 -5.38
N LYS A 150 -2.50 1.00 -5.41
CA LYS A 150 -3.00 1.68 -4.21
C LYS A 150 -3.66 0.67 -3.26
N ALA A 151 -4.55 -0.19 -3.77
CA ALA A 151 -5.22 -1.19 -2.96
C ALA A 151 -4.24 -2.18 -2.30
N GLU A 152 -3.19 -2.65 -3.02
CA GLU A 152 -2.13 -3.48 -2.45
C GLU A 152 -1.37 -2.76 -1.33
N LYS A 153 -1.00 -1.49 -1.56
CA LYS A 153 -0.31 -0.68 -0.56
C LYS A 153 -1.18 -0.42 0.68
N GLU A 154 -2.44 -0.06 0.49
CA GLU A 154 -3.36 0.22 1.59
C GLU A 154 -3.59 -1.00 2.49
N ARG A 155 -3.69 -2.20 1.93
CA ARG A 155 -3.81 -3.45 2.72
C ARG A 155 -2.61 -3.65 3.64
N LEU A 156 -1.40 -3.44 3.12
CA LEU A 156 -0.17 -3.54 3.90
C LEU A 156 -0.09 -2.43 4.96
N THR A 157 -0.38 -1.19 4.57
CA THR A 157 -0.38 -0.04 5.49
C THR A 157 -1.39 -0.23 6.62
N GLN A 158 -2.63 -0.65 6.32
CA GLN A 158 -3.64 -0.93 7.34
C GLN A 158 -3.22 -2.04 8.30
N ASN A 159 -2.48 -3.04 7.81
CA ASN A 159 -1.92 -4.07 8.67
C ASN A 159 -0.86 -3.49 9.62
N TYR A 160 0.06 -2.66 9.13
CA TYR A 160 1.08 -2.00 9.95
C TYR A 160 0.50 -0.92 10.86
N GLU A 161 -0.64 -0.30 10.53
CA GLU A 161 -1.36 0.59 11.44
C GLU A 161 -1.83 -0.14 12.71
N LYS A 162 -2.15 -1.43 12.61
CA LYS A 162 -2.62 -2.27 13.73
C LYS A 162 -1.49 -3.01 14.43
N TYR A 163 -0.53 -3.55 13.67
CA TYR A 163 0.51 -4.45 14.15
C TYR A 163 1.88 -3.88 13.75
N TYR A 164 2.57 -3.26 14.70
CA TYR A 164 3.88 -2.66 14.49
C TYR A 164 4.76 -2.80 15.74
N GLU A 165 6.08 -2.60 15.58
CA GLU A 165 7.06 -2.66 16.65
C GLU A 165 7.00 -1.39 17.49
N ARG A 166 6.36 -1.46 18.66
CA ARG A 166 6.10 -0.29 19.52
C ARG A 166 7.36 0.32 20.09
N GLY A 167 8.37 -0.50 20.41
CA GLY A 167 9.65 -0.02 20.91
C GLY A 167 10.31 0.93 19.92
N ILE A 168 10.39 0.51 18.65
CA ILE A 168 10.95 1.34 17.56
C ILE A 168 10.12 2.61 17.35
N TYR A 169 8.80 2.47 17.35
CA TYR A 169 7.89 3.62 17.20
C TYR A 169 8.14 4.70 18.26
N ASN A 170 8.34 4.30 19.53
CA ASN A 170 8.61 5.24 20.63
C ASN A 170 9.97 5.92 20.46
N VAL A 171 11.02 5.16 20.13
CA VAL A 171 12.37 5.72 19.88
C VAL A 171 12.33 6.75 18.75
N LEU A 172 11.66 6.46 17.65
CA LEU A 172 11.52 7.40 16.53
C LEU A 172 10.74 8.66 16.91
N ASN A 173 9.71 8.49 17.71
CA ASN A 173 8.89 9.61 18.19
C ASN A 173 9.68 10.53 19.15
N GLU A 174 10.45 9.97 20.06
CA GLU A 174 11.18 10.70 21.11
C GLU A 174 12.47 11.33 20.55
N ASN A 175 13.25 10.58 19.77
CA ASN A 175 14.60 11.00 19.38
C ASN A 175 14.65 11.70 18.02
N PHE A 176 13.69 11.41 17.11
CA PHE A 176 13.69 11.96 15.74
C PHE A 176 12.53 12.91 15.47
N GLY A 177 11.54 12.98 16.36
CA GLY A 177 10.34 13.81 16.17
C GLY A 177 9.45 13.34 15.02
N VAL A 178 9.46 12.04 14.72
CA VAL A 178 8.63 11.40 13.69
C VAL A 178 8.01 10.13 14.21
N THR A 179 7.03 9.61 13.48
CA THR A 179 6.53 8.25 13.68
C THR A 179 6.65 7.45 12.40
N LEU A 180 7.04 6.20 12.54
CA LEU A 180 7.10 5.21 11.48
C LEU A 180 6.66 3.87 12.05
N LYS A 181 5.78 3.15 11.35
CA LYS A 181 5.28 1.87 11.80
C LYS A 181 5.94 0.75 11.01
N VAL A 182 6.89 0.10 11.62
CA VAL A 182 7.57 -1.07 11.05
C VAL A 182 6.94 -2.36 11.56
N ALA A 183 6.99 -3.41 10.76
CA ALA A 183 6.45 -4.73 11.10
C ALA A 183 7.06 -5.28 12.39
N PRO A 184 6.32 -6.10 13.16
CA PRO A 184 6.88 -6.84 14.29
C PRO A 184 8.09 -7.69 13.86
N GLY A 185 9.11 -7.74 14.75
CA GLY A 185 10.35 -8.46 14.53
C GLY A 185 11.48 -7.63 13.94
N PHE A 186 11.23 -6.38 13.51
CA PHE A 186 12.32 -5.43 13.26
C PHE A 186 13.06 -5.10 14.55
N GLN A 187 14.36 -4.90 14.43
CA GLN A 187 15.24 -4.53 15.54
C GLN A 187 16.08 -3.31 15.16
N ILE A 188 16.48 -2.52 16.17
CA ILE A 188 17.42 -1.42 15.99
C ILE A 188 18.83 -2.03 15.89
N ALA A 189 19.46 -1.87 14.72
CA ALA A 189 20.83 -2.31 14.47
C ALA A 189 21.86 -1.23 14.84
N GLU A 190 21.53 0.04 14.59
CA GLU A 190 22.34 1.19 14.98
C GLU A 190 21.43 2.40 15.23
N GLU A 191 21.77 3.22 16.24
CA GLU A 191 21.11 4.48 16.55
C GLU A 191 22.16 5.57 16.83
N LYS A 192 22.01 6.71 16.16
CA LYS A 192 22.77 7.94 16.35
C LYS A 192 21.81 9.13 16.38
N LYS A 193 22.32 10.32 16.65
CA LYS A 193 21.53 11.55 16.74
C LYS A 193 20.66 11.82 15.51
N ASP A 194 21.20 11.62 14.30
CA ASP A 194 20.55 11.95 13.04
C ASP A 194 20.39 10.73 12.11
N PHE A 195 20.55 9.51 12.68
CA PHE A 195 20.52 8.26 11.94
C PHE A 195 20.02 7.11 12.82
N ILE A 196 19.11 6.29 12.28
CA ILE A 196 18.74 5.00 12.87
C ILE A 196 18.62 3.95 11.78
N TRP A 197 19.15 2.76 12.06
CA TRP A 197 19.09 1.61 11.17
C TRP A 197 18.27 0.49 11.80
N LEU A 198 17.19 0.12 11.13
CA LEU A 198 16.25 -0.92 11.52
C LEU A 198 16.42 -2.13 10.60
N ARG A 199 16.45 -3.33 11.15
CA ARG A 199 16.64 -4.58 10.39
C ARG A 199 15.65 -5.65 10.81
N TYR A 200 15.18 -6.40 9.81
CA TYR A 200 14.50 -7.67 9.97
C TYR A 200 15.24 -8.72 9.16
N GLU A 201 15.69 -9.80 9.80
CA GLU A 201 16.53 -10.81 9.18
C GLU A 201 16.02 -12.22 9.43
N THR A 202 16.04 -13.00 8.39
CA THR A 202 15.87 -14.45 8.40
C THR A 202 17.04 -15.09 7.62
N PRO A 203 17.22 -16.43 7.65
CA PRO A 203 18.27 -17.06 6.85
C PRO A 203 18.19 -16.78 5.34
N GLU A 204 17.01 -16.43 4.82
CA GLU A 204 16.77 -16.28 3.38
C GLU A 204 16.61 -14.84 2.91
N ILE A 205 16.15 -13.95 3.79
CA ILE A 205 15.86 -12.56 3.44
C ILE A 205 16.34 -11.61 4.53
N SER A 206 16.73 -10.42 4.12
CA SER A 206 16.92 -9.25 4.99
C SER A 206 16.12 -8.08 4.43
N GLN A 207 15.33 -7.43 5.27
CA GLN A 207 14.69 -6.15 5.01
C GLN A 207 15.26 -5.13 5.97
N GLY A 208 15.55 -3.94 5.48
CA GLY A 208 16.06 -2.88 6.34
C GLY A 208 15.44 -1.54 6.02
N ILE A 209 15.39 -0.68 7.04
CA ILE A 209 14.98 0.71 6.91
C ILE A 209 16.02 1.57 7.64
N ALA A 210 16.67 2.47 6.89
CA ALA A 210 17.48 3.53 7.50
C ALA A 210 16.65 4.83 7.48
N LEU A 211 16.49 5.45 8.64
CA LEU A 211 15.94 6.79 8.74
C LEU A 211 17.05 7.73 9.13
N TYR A 212 17.19 8.82 8.36
CA TYR A 212 18.21 9.83 8.62
C TYR A 212 17.70 11.23 8.29
N THR A 213 18.37 12.23 8.88
CA THR A 213 18.01 13.62 8.68
C THR A 213 19.24 14.45 8.26
N PHE A 214 18.98 15.50 7.47
CA PHE A 214 19.99 16.48 7.13
C PHE A 214 19.34 17.87 6.94
N PRO A 215 20.12 18.98 7.09
CA PRO A 215 19.58 20.33 6.97
C PRO A 215 18.98 20.59 5.58
N TYR A 216 17.81 21.20 5.55
CA TYR A 216 17.21 21.73 4.33
C TYR A 216 17.78 23.13 4.06
N VAL A 217 18.41 23.31 2.91
CA VAL A 217 18.98 24.60 2.48
C VAL A 217 18.24 25.12 1.25
N SER A 218 17.87 24.24 0.32
CA SER A 218 17.14 24.57 -0.90
C SER A 218 16.50 23.33 -1.49
N ASP A 219 15.65 23.51 -2.50
CA ASP A 219 14.96 22.41 -3.21
C ASP A 219 15.90 21.42 -3.88
N SER A 220 17.17 21.80 -4.11
CA SER A 220 18.21 20.87 -4.59
C SER A 220 18.39 19.65 -3.67
N ALA A 221 17.99 19.77 -2.40
CA ALA A 221 17.97 18.67 -1.42
C ALA A 221 17.12 17.46 -1.88
N PHE A 222 16.17 17.68 -2.80
CA PHE A 222 15.30 16.63 -3.36
C PHE A 222 15.73 16.13 -4.73
N MET A 223 16.79 16.69 -5.32
CA MET A 223 17.34 16.25 -6.60
C MET A 223 18.16 14.98 -6.43
N VAL A 224 18.18 14.16 -7.49
CA VAL A 224 18.83 12.83 -7.50
C VAL A 224 20.27 12.91 -7.01
N ASP A 225 21.09 13.75 -7.60
CA ASP A 225 22.53 13.84 -7.28
C ASP A 225 22.80 14.21 -5.82
N TYR A 226 22.00 15.15 -5.28
CA TYR A 226 22.12 15.54 -3.88
C TYR A 226 21.70 14.40 -2.94
N GLN A 227 20.56 13.78 -3.19
CA GLN A 227 20.06 12.63 -2.44
C GLN A 227 21.07 11.46 -2.45
N LEU A 228 21.63 11.14 -3.61
CA LEU A 228 22.64 10.09 -3.73
C LEU A 228 23.91 10.42 -2.95
N LYS A 229 24.40 11.66 -3.02
CA LYS A 229 25.60 12.10 -2.30
C LYS A 229 25.43 11.98 -0.79
N VAL A 230 24.33 12.49 -0.27
CA VAL A 230 24.02 12.43 1.18
C VAL A 230 23.85 10.98 1.62
N ARG A 231 22.99 10.22 0.92
CA ARG A 231 22.70 8.83 1.24
C ARG A 231 23.96 7.96 1.25
N ASP A 232 24.76 7.99 0.18
CA ASP A 232 25.96 7.15 0.07
C ASP A 232 26.98 7.50 1.16
N SER A 233 27.07 8.77 1.55
CA SER A 233 27.93 9.19 2.67
C SER A 233 27.46 8.59 4.01
N ILE A 234 26.15 8.64 4.28
CA ILE A 234 25.55 8.11 5.49
C ILE A 234 25.63 6.58 5.52
N LEU A 235 25.24 5.91 4.41
CA LEU A 235 25.31 4.44 4.34
C LEU A 235 26.74 3.93 4.49
N ARG A 236 27.74 4.62 3.93
CA ARG A 236 29.15 4.28 4.11
C ARG A 236 29.60 4.37 5.57
N ALA A 237 29.10 5.36 6.30
CA ALA A 237 29.47 5.59 7.70
C ALA A 237 28.81 4.61 8.67
N HIS A 238 27.56 4.17 8.37
CA HIS A 238 26.70 3.51 9.33
C HIS A 238 26.20 2.12 8.91
N VAL A 239 26.25 1.76 7.63
CA VAL A 239 25.74 0.47 7.15
C VAL A 239 26.90 -0.35 6.59
N SER A 240 27.63 -1.00 7.51
CA SER A 240 28.71 -1.91 7.14
C SER A 240 28.18 -3.15 6.43
N GLY A 241 28.95 -3.64 5.48
CA GLY A 241 28.71 -4.95 4.87
C GLY A 241 29.32 -6.10 5.70
N PRO A 242 29.19 -7.34 5.23
CA PRO A 242 29.62 -8.52 5.98
C PRO A 242 31.13 -8.70 6.06
N THR A 243 31.90 -8.10 5.16
CA THR A 243 33.37 -8.20 5.11
C THR A 243 34.03 -6.91 5.61
N THR A 244 35.22 -7.01 6.21
CA THR A 244 35.95 -5.85 6.74
C THR A 244 36.17 -4.79 5.67
N GLY A 245 35.75 -3.55 5.94
CA GLY A 245 35.87 -2.42 5.02
C GLY A 245 34.80 -2.37 3.92
N SER A 246 33.85 -3.31 3.90
CA SER A 246 32.70 -3.26 3.04
C SER A 246 31.58 -2.38 3.62
N PHE A 247 30.80 -1.73 2.77
CA PHE A 247 29.70 -0.84 3.16
C PHE A 247 28.65 -0.75 2.06
N MET A 248 27.42 -0.42 2.46
CA MET A 248 26.32 -0.21 1.53
C MET A 248 26.46 1.10 0.75
N THR A 249 26.12 1.08 -0.52
CA THR A 249 26.08 2.25 -1.42
C THR A 249 25.05 2.06 -2.52
N THR A 250 24.76 3.09 -3.29
CA THR A 250 23.87 3.01 -4.45
C THR A 250 24.57 2.30 -5.63
N GLU A 251 23.82 1.47 -6.35
CA GLU A 251 24.24 0.95 -7.65
C GLU A 251 23.97 2.02 -8.74
N ARG A 252 25.00 2.81 -9.05
CA ARG A 252 24.88 3.98 -9.94
C ARG A 252 24.85 3.65 -11.43
N ARG A 253 25.13 2.38 -11.80
CA ARG A 253 25.01 1.92 -13.20
C ARG A 253 23.56 1.78 -13.64
N ILE A 254 22.64 1.70 -12.69
CA ILE A 254 21.19 1.67 -12.92
C ILE A 254 20.63 3.06 -12.64
N GLU A 255 19.82 3.55 -13.57
CA GLU A 255 19.17 4.85 -13.43
C GLU A 255 18.24 4.87 -12.21
N GLN A 256 18.28 5.96 -11.46
CA GLN A 256 17.42 6.15 -10.31
C GLN A 256 16.13 6.82 -10.73
N ILE A 257 15.00 6.25 -10.36
CA ILE A 257 13.67 6.79 -10.62
C ILE A 257 13.31 7.73 -9.48
N ASN A 258 13.13 9.01 -9.75
CA ASN A 258 12.80 10.03 -8.75
C ASN A 258 11.50 10.74 -9.10
N ASN A 259 10.51 10.69 -8.19
CA ASN A 259 9.20 11.28 -8.37
C ASN A 259 8.89 12.26 -7.23
N PHE A 260 8.62 13.51 -7.58
CA PHE A 260 8.13 14.49 -6.61
C PHE A 260 6.67 14.26 -6.29
N ARG A 261 6.31 14.46 -5.03
CA ARG A 261 4.96 14.22 -4.55
C ARG A 261 4.65 14.98 -3.26
N GLU A 262 3.42 14.97 -2.87
CA GLU A 262 3.00 15.31 -1.51
C GLU A 262 2.94 14.05 -0.64
N HIS A 263 3.39 14.16 0.61
CA HIS A 263 3.24 13.13 1.62
C HIS A 263 2.73 13.74 2.93
N ASN A 264 1.49 13.44 3.28
CA ASN A 264 0.83 13.99 4.46
C ASN A 264 0.93 15.54 4.52
N GLY A 265 0.61 16.25 3.43
CA GLY A 265 0.66 17.71 3.36
C GLY A 265 2.07 18.32 3.27
N ASN A 266 3.14 17.51 3.21
CA ASN A 266 4.50 18.01 3.05
C ASN A 266 5.05 17.70 1.66
N TYR A 267 5.91 18.59 1.17
CA TYR A 267 6.68 18.32 -0.04
C TYR A 267 7.60 17.11 0.17
N ALA A 268 7.61 16.19 -0.79
CA ALA A 268 8.37 14.97 -0.70
C ALA A 268 8.91 14.51 -2.07
N ALA A 269 9.95 13.67 -2.04
CA ALA A 269 10.43 12.95 -3.21
C ALA A 269 10.54 11.46 -2.88
N GLU A 270 10.01 10.63 -3.77
CA GLU A 270 10.21 9.17 -3.74
C GLU A 270 11.29 8.80 -4.73
N MET A 271 12.29 8.05 -4.30
CA MET A 271 13.33 7.53 -5.17
C MET A 271 13.39 6.02 -5.10
N ARG A 272 13.55 5.37 -6.26
CA ARG A 272 13.72 3.92 -6.42
C ARG A 272 14.98 3.62 -7.21
N GLY A 273 15.61 2.51 -6.91
CA GLY A 273 16.80 2.04 -7.61
C GLY A 273 17.36 0.78 -6.97
N LEU A 274 18.62 0.50 -7.27
CA LEU A 274 19.35 -0.63 -6.69
C LEU A 274 20.46 -0.14 -5.76
N TRP A 275 20.68 -0.89 -4.70
CA TRP A 275 21.82 -0.75 -3.81
C TRP A 275 22.78 -1.94 -3.99
N ARG A 276 24.03 -1.76 -3.58
CA ARG A 276 25.04 -2.80 -3.53
C ARG A 276 25.97 -2.59 -2.33
N VAL A 277 26.72 -3.61 -2.00
CA VAL A 277 27.83 -3.51 -1.03
C VAL A 277 29.15 -3.39 -1.80
N VAL A 278 29.99 -2.45 -1.39
CA VAL A 278 31.36 -2.29 -1.93
C VAL A 278 32.19 -3.47 -1.45
N ASN A 279 32.94 -4.08 -2.37
CA ASN A 279 33.78 -5.26 -2.13
C ASN A 279 33.02 -6.51 -1.66
N ASP A 280 31.75 -6.62 -2.07
CA ASP A 280 30.90 -7.78 -1.80
C ASP A 280 29.87 -7.97 -2.92
N PHE A 281 29.20 -9.13 -2.97
CA PHE A 281 28.18 -9.47 -3.96
C PHE A 281 26.76 -9.09 -3.53
N MET A 282 26.58 -8.59 -2.31
CA MET A 282 25.26 -8.22 -1.83
C MET A 282 24.72 -6.98 -2.55
N GLY A 283 23.45 -7.05 -2.91
CA GLY A 283 22.71 -5.98 -3.53
C GLY A 283 21.23 -6.29 -3.61
N GLY A 284 20.44 -5.31 -4.02
CA GLY A 284 19.00 -5.48 -4.15
C GLY A 284 18.27 -4.17 -4.44
N PRO A 285 16.93 -4.20 -4.46
CA PRO A 285 16.13 -3.01 -4.67
C PRO A 285 16.03 -2.16 -3.39
N TYR A 286 15.83 -0.86 -3.60
CA TYR A 286 15.43 0.06 -2.56
C TYR A 286 14.31 0.98 -3.01
N VAL A 287 13.60 1.52 -2.04
CA VAL A 287 12.71 2.66 -2.16
C VAL A 287 13.01 3.63 -1.01
N SER A 288 13.04 4.92 -1.30
CA SER A 288 13.23 5.95 -0.27
C SER A 288 12.18 7.04 -0.41
N LEU A 289 11.78 7.60 0.72
CA LEU A 289 10.87 8.73 0.82
C LEU A 289 11.59 9.84 1.59
N ALA A 290 11.93 10.92 0.90
CA ALA A 290 12.47 12.14 1.49
C ALA A 290 11.32 13.12 1.72
N VAL A 291 11.16 13.62 2.94
CA VAL A 291 10.05 14.51 3.33
C VAL A 291 10.61 15.80 3.91
N LEU A 292 10.09 16.94 3.49
CA LEU A 292 10.44 18.25 4.03
C LEU A 292 9.79 18.46 5.41
N ASP A 293 10.60 18.57 6.44
CA ASP A 293 10.20 19.07 7.75
C ASP A 293 10.53 20.58 7.82
N ALA A 294 9.64 21.38 7.24
CA ALA A 294 9.83 22.82 7.11
C ALA A 294 9.93 23.51 8.48
N ALA A 295 9.20 23.02 9.48
CA ALA A 295 9.21 23.59 10.84
C ALA A 295 10.57 23.49 11.51
N ASN A 296 11.32 22.41 11.23
CA ASN A 296 12.64 22.15 11.76
C ASN A 296 13.77 22.42 10.75
N GLN A 297 13.46 22.96 9.57
CA GLN A 297 14.43 23.27 8.49
C GLN A 297 15.32 22.08 8.13
N ARG A 298 14.72 20.88 7.99
CA ARG A 298 15.44 19.65 7.67
C ARG A 298 14.68 18.79 6.67
N VAL A 299 15.40 17.88 6.04
CA VAL A 299 14.81 16.78 5.27
C VAL A 299 14.95 15.51 6.08
N ILE A 300 13.88 14.74 6.17
CA ILE A 300 13.86 13.41 6.80
C ILE A 300 13.72 12.39 5.69
N VAL A 301 14.58 11.40 5.66
CA VAL A 301 14.56 10.32 4.67
C VAL A 301 14.33 9.00 5.35
N ALA A 302 13.29 8.29 4.93
CA ALA A 302 13.13 6.87 5.20
C ALA A 302 13.59 6.08 3.96
N TYR A 303 14.70 5.36 4.09
CA TYR A 303 15.32 4.56 3.05
C TYR A 303 15.11 3.08 3.35
N GLY A 304 14.28 2.41 2.56
CA GLY A 304 13.97 1.00 2.74
C GLY A 304 14.60 0.14 1.64
N TYR A 305 15.15 -1.02 2.02
CA TYR A 305 15.82 -1.92 1.09
C TYR A 305 15.51 -3.39 1.38
N VAL A 306 15.76 -4.22 0.37
CA VAL A 306 15.57 -5.68 0.45
C VAL A 306 16.83 -6.39 -0.03
N TYR A 307 17.25 -7.44 0.70
CA TYR A 307 18.19 -8.45 0.27
C TYR A 307 17.51 -9.82 0.31
N ALA A 308 17.42 -10.48 -0.83
CA ALA A 308 16.79 -11.80 -0.97
C ALA A 308 17.37 -12.51 -2.22
N PRO A 309 18.59 -13.06 -2.16
CA PRO A 309 19.35 -13.48 -3.34
C PRO A 309 18.65 -14.57 -4.17
N SER A 310 17.84 -15.41 -3.54
CA SER A 310 17.19 -16.56 -4.19
C SER A 310 15.67 -16.45 -4.21
N LYS A 311 15.11 -15.24 -4.03
CA LYS A 311 13.66 -15.04 -3.95
C LYS A 311 13.23 -13.83 -4.78
N ASP A 312 11.96 -13.82 -5.15
CA ASP A 312 11.28 -12.67 -5.73
C ASP A 312 11.22 -11.53 -4.70
N LYS A 313 11.50 -10.32 -5.18
CA LYS A 313 11.71 -9.14 -4.32
C LYS A 313 10.56 -8.14 -4.38
N ARG A 314 9.71 -8.20 -5.43
CA ARG A 314 8.58 -7.29 -5.60
C ARG A 314 7.71 -7.17 -4.34
N ASN A 315 7.24 -8.28 -3.82
CA ASN A 315 6.36 -8.27 -2.66
C ASN A 315 7.09 -7.89 -1.36
N LEU A 316 8.37 -8.24 -1.23
CA LEU A 316 9.20 -7.82 -0.10
C LEU A 316 9.46 -6.30 -0.14
N LEU A 317 9.73 -5.75 -1.33
CA LEU A 317 9.91 -4.31 -1.51
C LEU A 317 8.61 -3.54 -1.23
N ARG A 318 7.44 -4.05 -1.66
CA ARG A 318 6.13 -3.47 -1.34
C ARG A 318 5.85 -3.43 0.16
N GLN A 319 6.28 -4.45 0.91
CA GLN A 319 6.18 -4.43 2.38
C GLN A 319 6.99 -3.29 2.99
N VAL A 320 8.25 -3.15 2.57
CA VAL A 320 9.12 -2.07 3.03
C VAL A 320 8.58 -0.70 2.60
N GLU A 321 8.13 -0.58 1.36
CA GLU A 321 7.46 0.62 0.86
C GLU A 321 6.25 1.00 1.73
N ALA A 322 5.36 0.06 2.02
CA ALA A 322 4.19 0.34 2.84
C ALA A 322 4.56 0.79 4.26
N MET A 323 5.66 0.26 4.84
CA MET A 323 6.17 0.73 6.14
C MET A 323 6.67 2.16 6.05
N ILE A 324 7.53 2.51 5.08
CA ILE A 324 8.06 3.89 4.97
C ILE A 324 6.97 4.92 4.68
N TYR A 325 5.88 4.52 4.03
CA TYR A 325 4.73 5.39 3.80
C TYR A 325 3.86 5.65 5.04
N THR A 326 4.11 4.95 6.15
CA THR A 326 3.52 5.31 7.45
C THR A 326 4.25 6.46 8.15
N LEU A 327 5.35 6.98 7.56
CA LEU A 327 6.12 8.11 8.11
C LEU A 327 5.22 9.33 8.31
N LYS A 328 5.22 9.88 9.53
CA LYS A 328 4.54 11.13 9.87
C LYS A 328 5.44 12.01 10.74
N LEU A 329 5.42 13.31 10.48
CA LEU A 329 6.09 14.30 11.32
C LEU A 329 5.24 14.58 12.58
N ASN A 330 5.88 14.85 13.73
CA ASN A 330 5.13 15.06 14.98
C ASN A 330 4.26 16.32 14.98
N ASN A 331 4.69 17.37 14.30
CA ASN A 331 3.89 18.60 14.10
C ASN A 331 2.55 18.37 13.41
N GLN A 332 2.43 17.31 12.60
CA GLN A 332 1.16 16.94 11.95
C GLN A 332 0.17 16.30 12.92
N LYS A 333 0.66 15.59 13.95
CA LYS A 333 -0.22 15.01 14.97
C LYS A 333 -1.01 16.05 15.76
N GLU A 334 -0.43 17.23 15.99
CA GLU A 334 -1.12 18.32 16.66
C GLU A 334 -2.20 18.93 15.76
N ASN A 335 -1.91 19.09 14.46
CA ASN A 335 -2.88 19.60 13.48
C ASN A 335 -4.03 18.61 13.25
N ASP A 336 -3.76 17.32 13.15
CA ASP A 336 -4.79 16.28 13.01
C ASP A 336 -5.70 16.22 14.26
N LYS A 337 -5.14 16.38 15.46
CA LYS A 337 -5.94 16.43 16.70
C LYS A 337 -6.79 17.70 16.79
N LEU A 338 -6.25 18.85 16.38
CA LEU A 338 -6.99 20.11 16.34
C LEU A 338 -8.15 20.08 15.32
N ASN A 339 -7.89 19.50 14.14
CA ASN A 339 -8.92 19.33 13.11
C ASN A 339 -10.02 18.34 13.55
N GLN A 340 -9.67 17.26 14.23
CA GLN A 340 -10.67 16.31 14.79
C GLN A 340 -11.47 16.92 15.93
N GLN A 341 -10.87 17.80 16.74
CA GLN A 341 -11.59 18.54 17.78
C GLN A 341 -12.52 19.63 17.20
N GLN A 342 -12.13 20.29 16.13
CA GLN A 342 -13.00 21.27 15.44
C GLN A 342 -14.20 20.61 14.78
N ILE A 343 -14.03 19.47 14.12
CA ILE A 343 -15.13 18.70 13.51
C ILE A 343 -16.10 18.17 14.59
N GLY A 344 -15.62 17.88 15.80
CA GLY A 344 -16.44 17.43 16.93
C GLY A 344 -17.25 18.54 17.61
N VAL A 345 -16.91 19.82 17.40
CA VAL A 345 -17.61 20.97 18.00
C VAL A 345 -18.75 21.49 17.10
N ASP A 346 -18.67 21.25 15.79
CA ASP A 346 -19.69 21.69 14.82
C ASP A 346 -20.96 20.80 14.75
N ILE A 347 -21.07 19.77 15.60
CA ILE A 347 -22.25 18.90 15.69
C ILE A 347 -22.92 19.06 17.06
N VAL A 348 -23.24 20.26 17.46
CA VAL A 348 -24.24 20.51 18.51
C VAL A 348 -25.51 21.02 17.80
N PRO A 349 -26.61 20.24 17.75
CA PRO A 349 -27.87 20.76 17.22
C PRO A 349 -28.37 21.81 18.19
N GLU A 350 -28.58 23.03 17.71
CA GLU A 350 -29.40 24.03 18.42
C GLU A 350 -30.76 23.42 18.68
N ALA A 351 -31.05 23.21 19.97
CA ALA A 351 -32.38 22.83 20.42
C ALA A 351 -33.26 24.06 20.33
N VAL A 352 -34.28 23.99 19.48
CA VAL A 352 -35.48 24.85 19.51
C VAL A 352 -36.66 24.05 20.01
#